data_637b3d2c2b33e686543ff3fd746acb0b
#
_entry.id   637b3d2c2b33e686543ff3fd746acb0b
#
_cell.length_a   1.000
_cell.length_b   1.000
_cell.length_c   1.000
_cell.angle_alpha   90.00
_cell.angle_beta   90.00
_cell.angle_gamma   90.00
#
_symmetry.space_group_name_H-M   'P 1'
#
loop_
_entity.id
_entity.type
_entity.pdbx_description
1 polymer ?
#
loop_
_entity_poly.entity_id
_entity_poly.type
_entity_poly.pdbx_seq_one_letter_code
_entity_poly.pdbx_strand_id
1 'polypeptide(L)'
;IKASSYEEALHLANDTEFGLTAGIMTSSLARANHFRRNATTGVVMVNLPTAGTDYHVPFGGRGSSSHGVREQGRAAVEFYTSIKTAYVGLPSGMPS
;
A
#
# COMPACT_ATOMS: atom_id res chain seq x y z
N ILE A 1 10.31 18.23 -13.11
CA ILE A 1 11.31 18.86 -12.20
C ILE A 1 12.63 18.13 -12.37
N LYS A 2 13.73 18.88 -12.51
CA LYS A 2 15.08 18.31 -12.48
C LYS A 2 15.56 18.24 -11.03
N ALA A 3 16.20 17.13 -10.66
CA ALA A 3 16.90 16.97 -9.41
C ALA A 3 18.41 16.88 -9.67
N SER A 4 19.23 17.40 -8.75
CA SER A 4 20.69 17.38 -8.84
C SER A 4 21.29 16.09 -8.26
N SER A 5 20.54 15.38 -7.44
CA SER A 5 20.95 14.13 -6.80
C SER A 5 19.78 13.16 -6.64
N TYR A 6 20.08 11.92 -6.31
CA TYR A 6 19.10 10.91 -5.99
C TYR A 6 18.31 11.27 -4.71
N GLU A 7 18.99 11.81 -3.73
CA GLU A 7 18.40 12.22 -2.44
C GLU A 7 17.39 13.34 -2.64
N GLU A 8 17.73 14.32 -3.46
CA GLU A 8 16.81 15.40 -3.83
C GLU A 8 15.62 14.84 -4.62
N ALA A 9 15.85 13.93 -5.57
CA ALA A 9 14.78 13.30 -6.35
C ALA A 9 13.80 12.54 -5.45
N LEU A 10 14.30 11.78 -4.47
CA LEU A 10 13.45 11.07 -3.52
C LEU A 10 12.67 12.03 -2.62
N HIS A 11 13.31 13.12 -2.15
CA HIS A 11 12.65 14.15 -1.37
C HIS A 11 11.49 14.78 -2.15
N LEU A 12 11.74 15.19 -3.39
CA LEU A 12 10.71 15.76 -4.28
C LEU A 12 9.57 14.78 -4.58
N ALA A 13 9.90 13.50 -4.78
CA ALA A 13 8.89 12.46 -5.01
C ALA A 13 7.98 12.25 -3.80
N ASN A 14 8.49 12.44 -2.59
CA ASN A 14 7.73 12.32 -1.34
C ASN A 14 7.04 13.62 -0.92
N ASP A 15 7.41 14.77 -1.49
CA ASP A 15 6.88 16.09 -1.16
C ASP A 15 5.54 16.33 -1.87
N THR A 16 4.53 15.55 -1.50
CA THR A 16 3.17 15.62 -2.03
C THR A 16 2.17 15.07 -1.01
N GLU A 17 0.96 15.57 -1.04
CA GLU A 17 -0.14 14.99 -0.25
C GLU A 17 -0.61 13.61 -0.77
N PHE A 18 -0.29 13.28 -2.02
CA PHE A 18 -0.67 12.03 -2.66
C PHE A 18 0.35 10.93 -2.39
N GLY A 19 -0.05 9.69 -2.56
CA GLY A 19 0.82 8.56 -2.25
C GLY A 19 0.30 7.23 -2.80
N LEU A 20 -0.26 7.21 -4.01
CA LEU A 20 -0.75 5.97 -4.60
C LEU A 20 0.43 5.10 -5.09
N THR A 21 1.15 5.59 -6.07
CA THR A 21 2.24 4.85 -6.71
C THR A 21 3.43 5.77 -6.96
N ALA A 22 4.64 5.25 -6.74
CA ALA A 22 5.89 5.88 -7.18
C ALA A 22 6.78 4.86 -7.86
N GLY A 23 7.61 5.32 -8.79
CA GLY A 23 8.52 4.47 -9.55
C GLY A 23 9.94 5.03 -9.61
N ILE A 24 10.91 4.14 -9.74
CA ILE A 24 12.31 4.44 -10.00
C ILE A 24 12.82 3.61 -11.18
N MET A 25 13.56 4.24 -12.06
CA MET A 25 14.33 3.58 -13.12
C MET A 25 15.79 3.65 -12.73
N THR A 26 16.43 2.53 -12.45
CA THR A 26 17.83 2.50 -12.01
C THR A 26 18.47 1.14 -12.27
N SER A 27 19.77 1.14 -12.58
CA SER A 27 20.60 -0.05 -12.59
C SER A 27 21.28 -0.34 -11.24
N SER A 28 21.16 0.58 -10.28
CA SER A 28 21.75 0.43 -8.95
C SER A 28 20.81 -0.32 -8.01
N LEU A 29 21.20 -1.53 -7.60
CA LEU A 29 20.46 -2.31 -6.61
C LEU A 29 20.35 -1.58 -5.26
N ALA A 30 21.41 -0.86 -4.87
CA ALA A 30 21.39 -0.07 -3.63
C ALA A 30 20.33 1.03 -3.67
N ARG A 31 20.24 1.78 -4.78
CA ARG A 31 19.22 2.82 -4.95
C ARG A 31 17.80 2.22 -5.04
N ALA A 32 17.64 1.10 -5.74
CA ALA A 32 16.37 0.40 -5.84
C ALA A 32 15.85 0.00 -4.44
N ASN A 33 16.71 -0.61 -3.63
CA ASN A 33 16.37 -1.02 -2.27
C ASN A 33 16.10 0.17 -1.34
N HIS A 34 16.90 1.23 -1.46
CA HIS A 34 16.70 2.44 -0.67
C HIS A 34 15.37 3.12 -1.03
N PHE A 35 15.10 3.30 -2.31
CA PHE A 35 13.84 3.89 -2.81
C PHE A 35 12.62 3.11 -2.32
N ARG A 36 12.64 1.78 -2.47
CA ARG A 36 11.54 0.91 -2.03
C ARG A 36 11.17 1.06 -0.56
N ARG A 37 12.17 1.35 0.30
CA ARG A 37 11.97 1.52 1.74
C ARG A 37 11.56 2.94 2.13
N ASN A 38 11.95 3.93 1.35
CA ASN A 38 11.84 5.34 1.73
C ASN A 38 10.82 6.13 0.90
N ALA A 39 10.30 5.58 -0.20
CA ALA A 39 9.16 6.19 -0.88
C ALA A 39 7.89 6.07 0.01
N THR A 40 7.18 7.20 0.17
CA THR A 40 6.02 7.29 1.05
C THR A 40 4.71 6.91 0.36
N THR A 41 4.77 6.14 -0.72
CA THR A 41 3.61 5.64 -1.47
C THR A 41 3.20 4.25 -1.01
N GLY A 42 1.95 3.87 -1.30
CA GLY A 42 1.43 2.54 -1.02
C GLY A 42 1.95 1.47 -1.99
N VAL A 43 2.23 1.87 -3.23
CA VAL A 43 2.78 0.99 -4.28
C VAL A 43 4.09 1.58 -4.77
N VAL A 44 5.11 0.74 -4.89
CA VAL A 44 6.44 1.15 -5.38
C VAL A 44 6.83 0.24 -6.54
N MET A 45 7.20 0.86 -7.65
CA MET A 45 7.67 0.18 -8.86
C MET A 45 9.17 0.44 -9.08
N VAL A 46 9.91 -0.60 -9.36
CA VAL A 46 11.34 -0.49 -9.74
C VAL A 46 11.50 -1.04 -11.15
N ASN A 47 11.95 -0.20 -12.07
CA ASN A 47 12.12 -0.53 -13.48
C ASN A 47 10.85 -1.07 -14.16
N LEU A 48 9.70 -0.66 -13.67
CA LEU A 48 8.36 -1.00 -14.17
C LEU A 48 7.52 0.26 -14.31
N PRO A 49 6.50 0.26 -15.18
CA PRO A 49 5.50 1.32 -15.20
C PRO A 49 4.77 1.45 -13.86
N THR A 50 4.34 2.67 -13.55
CA THR A 50 3.57 2.95 -12.33
C THR A 50 2.09 2.57 -12.43
N ALA A 51 1.69 1.94 -13.52
CA ALA A 51 0.34 1.44 -13.77
C ALA A 51 0.35 -0.07 -14.00
N GLY A 52 -0.79 -0.73 -13.82
CA GLY A 52 -0.94 -2.16 -14.11
C GLY A 52 -0.47 -3.06 -12.96
N THR A 53 -1.13 -2.97 -11.81
CA THR A 53 -0.90 -3.90 -10.71
C THR A 53 -1.68 -5.20 -10.89
N ASP A 54 -1.13 -6.29 -10.38
CA ASP A 54 -1.79 -7.59 -10.42
C ASP A 54 -2.96 -7.65 -9.42
N TYR A 55 -4.03 -8.35 -9.78
CA TYR A 55 -5.23 -8.46 -8.97
C TYR A 55 -5.06 -9.24 -7.66
N HIS A 56 -4.03 -10.05 -7.55
CA HIS A 56 -3.78 -10.93 -6.40
C HIS A 56 -2.88 -10.30 -5.33
N VAL A 57 -2.41 -9.08 -5.54
CA VAL A 57 -1.60 -8.33 -4.57
C VAL A 57 -2.41 -7.21 -3.92
N PRO A 58 -2.15 -6.86 -2.66
CA PRO A 58 -2.81 -5.73 -2.03
C PRO A 58 -2.53 -4.43 -2.79
N PHE A 59 -3.57 -3.66 -3.05
CA PHE A 59 -3.51 -2.40 -3.78
C PHE A 59 -4.09 -1.27 -2.94
N GLY A 60 -3.40 -0.15 -2.90
CA GLY A 60 -3.85 1.07 -2.25
C GLY A 60 -2.70 2.02 -1.99
N GLY A 61 -3.05 3.25 -1.71
CA GLY A 61 -2.12 4.34 -1.49
C GLY A 61 -1.92 4.72 -0.03
N ARG A 62 -1.29 5.87 0.14
CA ARG A 62 -1.13 6.59 1.41
C ARG A 62 -1.50 8.05 1.21
N GLY A 63 -1.50 8.82 2.27
CA GLY A 63 -1.88 10.23 2.21
C GLY A 63 -3.29 10.41 1.65
N SER A 64 -3.49 11.42 0.83
CA SER A 64 -4.79 11.75 0.22
C SER A 64 -5.20 10.82 -0.94
N SER A 65 -4.36 9.86 -1.33
CA SER A 65 -4.66 8.94 -2.44
C SER A 65 -5.53 7.76 -2.04
N SER A 66 -5.62 7.40 -0.77
CA SER A 66 -6.39 6.25 -0.31
C SER A 66 -6.91 6.43 1.11
N HIS A 67 -7.97 5.72 1.41
CA HIS A 67 -8.60 5.68 2.71
C HIS A 67 -8.86 4.23 3.12
N GLY A 68 -8.61 3.91 4.40
CA GLY A 68 -8.89 2.59 4.95
C GLY A 68 -7.90 1.50 4.55
N VAL A 69 -8.38 0.28 4.51
CA VAL A 69 -7.58 -0.92 4.21
C VAL A 69 -7.31 -1.07 2.71
N ARG A 70 -6.34 -1.92 2.38
CA ARG A 70 -5.99 -2.22 0.98
C ARG A 70 -7.10 -3.00 0.29
N GLU A 71 -7.20 -2.79 -1.04
CA GLU A 71 -8.03 -3.58 -1.95
C GLU A 71 -7.22 -4.75 -2.52
N GLN A 72 -7.90 -5.66 -3.19
CA GLN A 72 -7.33 -6.79 -3.94
C GLN A 72 -6.57 -7.82 -3.08
N GLY A 73 -6.31 -8.98 -3.67
CA GLY A 73 -5.64 -10.07 -3.00
C GLY A 73 -6.33 -10.44 -1.68
N ARG A 74 -5.54 -10.81 -0.69
CA ARG A 74 -6.06 -11.14 0.65
C ARG A 74 -6.66 -9.93 1.38
N ALA A 75 -6.21 -8.73 1.07
CA ALA A 75 -6.73 -7.51 1.67
C ALA A 75 -8.19 -7.23 1.28
N ALA A 76 -8.68 -7.79 0.18
CA ALA A 76 -10.07 -7.65 -0.25
C ALA A 76 -11.06 -8.18 0.80
N VAL A 77 -10.69 -9.17 1.59
CA VAL A 77 -11.54 -9.69 2.67
C VAL A 77 -11.84 -8.58 3.69
N GLU A 78 -10.83 -7.86 4.16
CA GLU A 78 -11.02 -6.72 5.07
C GLU A 78 -11.74 -5.56 4.40
N PHE A 79 -11.44 -5.29 3.12
CA PHE A 79 -12.04 -4.19 2.38
C PHE A 79 -13.55 -4.35 2.20
N TYR A 80 -14.03 -5.55 1.87
CA TYR A 80 -15.44 -5.82 1.56
C TYR A 80 -16.25 -6.38 2.72
N THR A 81 -15.67 -6.55 3.90
CA THR A 81 -16.35 -7.13 5.07
C THR A 81 -16.19 -6.26 6.31
N SER A 82 -17.04 -6.51 7.28
CA SER A 82 -16.89 -5.96 8.63
C SER A 82 -16.90 -7.11 9.64
N ILE A 83 -16.11 -6.93 10.70
CA ILE A 83 -16.03 -7.92 11.77
C ILE A 83 -17.26 -7.78 12.67
N LYS A 84 -17.94 -8.92 12.94
CA LYS A 84 -18.96 -9.03 13.96
C LYS A 84 -18.56 -10.11 14.94
N THR A 85 -18.51 -9.77 16.21
CA THR A 85 -18.28 -10.74 17.27
C THR A 85 -19.63 -11.11 17.90
N ALA A 86 -19.87 -12.39 18.07
CA ALA A 86 -21.08 -12.88 18.72
C ALA A 86 -20.73 -13.92 19.79
N TYR A 87 -21.39 -13.81 20.93
CA TYR A 87 -21.37 -14.82 21.99
C TYR A 87 -22.77 -15.42 22.08
N VAL A 88 -22.85 -16.74 22.08
CA VAL A 88 -24.11 -17.44 22.17
C VAL A 88 -24.04 -18.39 23.38
N GLY A 89 -24.89 -18.13 24.37
CA GLY A 89 -25.04 -19.01 25.52
C GLY A 89 -26.34 -19.80 25.43
N LEU A 90 -26.41 -20.88 26.18
CA LEU A 90 -27.68 -21.62 26.35
C LEU A 90 -28.62 -20.84 27.26
N PRO A 91 -29.93 -20.84 26.98
CA PRO A 91 -30.91 -20.32 27.92
C PRO A 91 -30.86 -21.07 29.25
N SER A 92 -31.19 -20.36 30.34
CA SER A 92 -31.24 -20.95 31.67
C SER A 92 -32.23 -22.12 31.71
N GLY A 93 -31.79 -23.29 32.21
CA GLY A 93 -32.58 -24.50 32.28
C GLY A 93 -32.59 -25.37 30.99
N MET A 94 -31.88 -24.97 29.95
CA MET A 94 -31.70 -25.80 28.75
C MET A 94 -30.59 -26.82 28.93
N PRO A 95 -30.73 -28.07 28.46
CA PRO A 95 -29.64 -29.02 28.48
C PRO A 95 -28.50 -28.58 27.56
N SER A 96 -27.30 -28.94 27.98
CA SER A 96 -26.07 -28.66 27.16
C SER A 96 -25.92 -29.63 25.99
#